data_a6e69198ae8d4543a1820242ce0a4a26
#
_entry.id   a6e69198ae8d4543a1820242ce0a4a26
#
_cell.length_a   1.000
_cell.length_b   1.000
_cell.length_c   1.000
_cell.angle_alpha   90.00
_cell.angle_beta   90.00
_cell.angle_gamma   90.00
#
_symmetry.space_group_name_H-M   'P 1'
#
loop_
_entity.id
_entity.type
_entity.pdbx_description
1 polymer ?
#
loop_
_entity_poly.entity_id
_entity_poly.type
_entity_poly.pdbx_seq_one_letter_code
_entity_poly.pdbx_strand_id
1 'polypeptide(L)'
;MTSDYIDANRANWNERATLHAARDGSGYGIARYIDDADALSDVVRFDRPLLGDISGKRTAHLQCHIGTDTLSLARLGATVTGLDFSENAVAEARRLAADAGVDVEFVQADVRDAADVLPRGSFDLVYTGIGALCWLPSISEWAGVVAELLAPGGTLHIREGHPVLWAMNEDLPGLSLAFPYFEQTIPLEWDDDGTYVEVAAPLKSTRTYEWNHSLGEIVTALLQRGLRLDTLVEHDSVPWEALPGRMTLRSNGEYALTEQPSVVPLSYTIRATKVA
;
A
#
# COMPACT_ATOMS: atom_id res chain seq x y z
N MET A 1 18.65 -16.00 3.33
CA MET A 1 18.63 -15.05 2.18
C MET A 1 17.31 -14.28 2.10
N THR A 2 16.14 -14.90 1.85
CA THR A 2 14.87 -14.12 1.79
C THR A 2 14.46 -13.51 3.15
N SER A 3 14.72 -14.20 4.27
CA SER A 3 14.50 -13.68 5.61
C SER A 3 15.32 -12.40 5.88
N ASP A 4 16.56 -12.37 5.44
CA ASP A 4 17.47 -11.24 5.70
C ASP A 4 17.01 -9.96 4.98
N TYR A 5 16.43 -10.11 3.77
CA TYR A 5 15.83 -8.99 3.02
C TYR A 5 14.61 -8.41 3.75
N ILE A 6 13.73 -9.30 4.22
CA ILE A 6 12.52 -8.88 4.95
C ILE A 6 12.88 -8.26 6.30
N ASP A 7 13.89 -8.78 7.00
CA ASP A 7 14.34 -8.22 8.27
C ASP A 7 14.94 -6.82 8.09
N ALA A 8 15.70 -6.58 7.01
CA ALA A 8 16.20 -5.25 6.67
C ALA A 8 15.05 -4.28 6.35
N ASN A 9 14.10 -4.70 5.52
CA ASN A 9 12.90 -3.90 5.21
C ASN A 9 12.11 -3.58 6.48
N ARG A 10 11.93 -4.55 7.39
CA ARG A 10 11.24 -4.33 8.67
C ARG A 10 11.97 -3.31 9.54
N ALA A 11 13.30 -3.39 9.63
CA ALA A 11 14.09 -2.42 10.39
C ALA A 11 13.94 -1.00 9.84
N ASN A 12 13.98 -0.84 8.52
CA ASN A 12 13.76 0.45 7.85
C ASN A 12 12.33 0.97 8.10
N TRP A 13 11.30 0.14 7.91
CA TRP A 13 9.90 0.53 8.12
C TRP A 13 9.56 0.79 9.58
N ASN A 14 10.22 0.13 10.55
CA ASN A 14 10.11 0.47 11.97
C ASN A 14 10.57 1.91 12.24
N GLU A 15 11.64 2.35 11.60
CA GLU A 15 12.16 3.70 11.76
C GLU A 15 11.27 4.73 11.03
N ARG A 16 10.89 4.46 9.78
CA ARG A 16 9.98 5.30 8.98
C ARG A 16 8.64 5.50 9.67
N ALA A 17 8.04 4.46 10.26
CA ALA A 17 6.74 4.54 10.90
C ALA A 17 6.65 5.65 11.95
N THR A 18 7.69 5.78 12.78
CA THR A 18 7.74 6.84 13.81
C THR A 18 7.81 8.24 13.20
N LEU A 19 8.55 8.40 12.10
CA LEU A 19 8.68 9.67 11.39
C LEU A 19 7.37 10.04 10.67
N HIS A 20 6.76 9.05 10.02
CA HIS A 20 5.48 9.25 9.31
C HIS A 20 4.32 9.57 10.27
N ALA A 21 4.36 9.04 11.50
CA ALA A 21 3.38 9.32 12.54
C ALA A 21 3.67 10.60 13.34
N ALA A 22 4.67 11.40 12.95
CA ALA A 22 5.01 12.65 13.63
C ALA A 22 3.80 13.59 13.71
N ARG A 23 3.65 14.28 14.85
CA ARG A 23 2.51 15.15 15.15
C ARG A 23 2.87 16.63 15.09
N ASP A 24 4.07 16.94 14.72
CA ASP A 24 4.62 18.30 14.57
C ASP A 24 4.36 18.94 13.20
N GLY A 25 3.68 18.18 12.32
CA GLY A 25 3.36 18.58 10.95
C GLY A 25 4.32 18.07 9.89
N SER A 26 5.41 17.40 10.27
CA SER A 26 6.40 16.84 9.34
C SER A 26 5.99 15.49 8.73
N GLY A 27 5.08 14.74 9.40
CA GLY A 27 4.61 13.43 8.96
C GLY A 27 3.38 13.49 8.05
N TYR A 28 2.53 12.44 8.15
CA TYR A 28 1.30 12.31 7.34
C TYR A 28 0.13 13.21 7.78
N GLY A 29 0.40 14.27 8.56
CA GLY A 29 -0.64 15.15 9.03
C GLY A 29 -1.65 14.47 9.96
N ILE A 30 -1.15 13.70 10.91
CA ILE A 30 -1.93 12.85 11.83
C ILE A 30 -3.01 13.66 12.59
N ALA A 31 -2.73 14.92 12.93
CA ALA A 31 -3.67 15.79 13.63
C ALA A 31 -5.04 15.88 12.93
N ARG A 32 -5.06 15.92 11.59
CA ARG A 32 -6.32 16.04 10.84
C ARG A 32 -7.28 14.86 11.10
N TYR A 33 -6.76 13.67 11.36
CA TYR A 33 -7.60 12.49 11.64
C TYR A 33 -8.12 12.47 13.06
N ILE A 34 -7.50 13.21 13.97
CA ILE A 34 -7.93 13.35 15.37
C ILE A 34 -8.95 14.49 15.49
N ASP A 35 -8.68 15.61 14.82
CA ASP A 35 -9.46 16.83 14.93
C ASP A 35 -10.75 16.79 14.08
N ASP A 36 -10.79 15.99 13.01
CA ASP A 36 -11.92 15.86 12.11
C ASP A 36 -12.35 14.39 11.97
N ALA A 37 -13.52 14.07 12.50
CA ALA A 37 -14.10 12.72 12.48
C ALA A 37 -14.44 12.23 11.05
N ASP A 38 -14.61 13.14 10.09
CA ASP A 38 -14.93 12.82 8.70
C ASP A 38 -13.67 12.79 7.79
N ALA A 39 -12.50 13.11 8.35
CA ALA A 39 -11.26 13.10 7.57
C ALA A 39 -10.94 11.71 7.03
N LEU A 40 -10.68 11.62 5.74
CA LEU A 40 -10.20 10.42 5.05
C LEU A 40 -8.79 10.67 4.53
N SER A 41 -7.99 9.62 4.42
CA SER A 41 -6.71 9.68 3.70
C SER A 41 -6.94 10.02 2.23
N ASP A 42 -5.92 10.63 1.63
CA ASP A 42 -6.00 10.97 0.20
C ASP A 42 -6.09 9.73 -0.68
N VAL A 43 -5.42 8.64 -0.25
CA VAL A 43 -5.48 7.31 -0.91
C VAL A 43 -6.91 6.78 -0.90
N VAL A 44 -7.54 6.64 0.27
CA VAL A 44 -8.91 6.10 0.36
C VAL A 44 -9.93 7.04 -0.30
N ARG A 45 -9.70 8.34 -0.26
CA ARG A 45 -10.55 9.31 -0.99
C ARG A 45 -10.49 9.10 -2.49
N PHE A 46 -9.30 8.85 -3.03
CA PHE A 46 -9.13 8.51 -4.44
C PHE A 46 -9.78 7.18 -4.79
N ASP A 47 -9.64 6.17 -3.95
CA ASP A 47 -10.15 4.82 -4.18
C ASP A 47 -11.67 4.73 -4.09
N ARG A 48 -12.31 5.62 -3.32
CA ARG A 48 -13.74 5.57 -2.98
C ARG A 48 -14.69 5.33 -4.16
N PRO A 49 -14.51 5.97 -5.33
CA PRO A 49 -15.39 5.73 -6.48
C PRO A 49 -15.36 4.29 -7.01
N LEU A 50 -14.20 3.64 -6.97
CA LEU A 50 -14.04 2.24 -7.40
C LEU A 50 -14.24 1.25 -6.25
N LEU A 51 -13.95 1.64 -5.00
CA LEU A 51 -14.15 0.83 -3.81
C LEU A 51 -15.66 0.56 -3.59
N GLY A 52 -16.49 1.58 -3.81
CA GLY A 52 -17.95 1.50 -3.62
C GLY A 52 -18.36 1.52 -2.15
N ASP A 53 -19.55 1.03 -1.85
CA ASP A 53 -20.07 0.95 -0.49
C ASP A 53 -19.44 -0.25 0.26
N ILE A 54 -18.76 0.05 1.37
CA ILE A 54 -18.12 -0.92 2.25
C ILE A 54 -18.75 -0.95 3.65
N SER A 55 -19.85 -0.25 3.84
CA SER A 55 -20.56 -0.21 5.14
C SER A 55 -20.96 -1.63 5.58
N GLY A 56 -20.63 -1.96 6.82
CA GLY A 56 -20.87 -3.26 7.42
C GLY A 56 -19.99 -4.42 6.94
N LYS A 57 -19.08 -4.18 5.99
CA LYS A 57 -18.15 -5.23 5.51
C LYS A 57 -17.05 -5.52 6.51
N ARG A 58 -16.77 -6.81 6.72
CA ARG A 58 -15.55 -7.26 7.41
C ARG A 58 -14.38 -7.11 6.44
N THR A 59 -13.43 -6.27 6.81
CA THR A 59 -12.33 -5.86 5.95
C THR A 59 -10.98 -6.19 6.58
N ALA A 60 -10.10 -6.88 5.84
CA ALA A 60 -8.69 -6.99 6.16
C ALA A 60 -7.92 -5.94 5.34
N HIS A 61 -7.17 -5.06 6.01
CA HIS A 61 -6.25 -4.14 5.37
C HIS A 61 -4.82 -4.67 5.53
N LEU A 62 -4.24 -5.17 4.45
CA LEU A 62 -2.90 -5.76 4.43
C LEU A 62 -1.85 -4.66 4.24
N GLN A 63 -0.72 -4.78 4.97
CA GLN A 63 0.39 -3.81 4.95
C GLN A 63 -0.10 -2.38 5.28
N CYS A 64 -0.81 -2.27 6.41
CA CYS A 64 -1.59 -1.08 6.76
C CYS A 64 -0.76 0.10 7.30
N HIS A 65 0.54 -0.07 7.46
CA HIS A 65 1.46 0.94 7.96
C HIS A 65 0.95 1.57 9.28
N ILE A 66 0.97 2.90 9.40
CA ILE A 66 0.50 3.65 10.59
C ILE A 66 -1.02 3.82 10.65
N GLY A 67 -1.78 3.11 9.79
CA GLY A 67 -3.23 2.95 9.92
C GLY A 67 -4.10 4.10 9.44
N THR A 68 -3.59 5.11 8.74
CA THR A 68 -4.40 6.23 8.23
C THR A 68 -5.49 5.78 7.25
N ASP A 69 -5.16 4.84 6.37
CA ASP A 69 -6.12 4.26 5.44
C ASP A 69 -7.07 3.29 6.15
N THR A 70 -6.56 2.51 7.12
CA THR A 70 -7.38 1.63 7.95
C THR A 70 -8.47 2.41 8.71
N LEU A 71 -8.08 3.53 9.32
CA LEU A 71 -8.99 4.45 9.98
C LEU A 71 -10.03 5.00 9.00
N SER A 72 -9.60 5.36 7.80
CA SER A 72 -10.47 5.88 6.76
C SER A 72 -11.51 4.84 6.30
N LEU A 73 -11.11 3.59 6.13
CA LEU A 73 -12.02 2.48 5.80
C LEU A 73 -13.04 2.25 6.92
N ALA A 74 -12.63 2.32 8.19
CA ALA A 74 -13.53 2.22 9.34
C ALA A 74 -14.56 3.38 9.37
N ARG A 75 -14.12 4.61 9.05
CA ARG A 75 -15.01 5.77 8.92
C ARG A 75 -16.02 5.65 7.76
N LEU A 76 -15.70 4.86 6.74
CA LEU A 76 -16.65 4.49 5.69
C LEU A 76 -17.60 3.36 6.10
N GLY A 77 -17.58 2.95 7.37
CA GLY A 77 -18.52 2.00 7.97
C GLY A 77 -18.09 0.53 7.93
N ALA A 78 -16.86 0.22 7.52
CA ALA A 78 -16.34 -1.14 7.56
C ALA A 78 -15.90 -1.53 8.98
N THR A 79 -15.98 -2.84 9.30
CA THR A 79 -15.27 -3.41 10.46
C THR A 79 -13.90 -3.87 10.00
N VAL A 80 -12.85 -3.14 10.39
CA VAL A 80 -11.53 -3.30 9.80
C VAL A 80 -10.54 -3.93 10.77
N THR A 81 -9.78 -4.90 10.28
CA THR A 81 -8.55 -5.40 10.91
C THR A 81 -7.37 -5.01 10.03
N GLY A 82 -6.45 -4.17 10.54
CA GLY A 82 -5.20 -3.81 9.88
C GLY A 82 -4.09 -4.79 10.23
N LEU A 83 -3.24 -5.12 9.27
CA LEU A 83 -2.08 -5.97 9.49
C LEU A 83 -0.83 -5.31 8.90
N ASP A 84 0.25 -5.27 9.69
CA ASP A 84 1.57 -4.81 9.26
C ASP A 84 2.69 -5.58 9.97
N PHE A 85 3.83 -5.74 9.32
CA PHE A 85 4.98 -6.44 9.91
C PHE A 85 5.79 -5.56 10.88
N SER A 86 5.70 -4.23 10.73
CA SER A 86 6.39 -3.26 11.57
C SER A 86 5.69 -3.10 12.92
N GLU A 87 6.42 -3.41 14.00
CA GLU A 87 5.90 -3.23 15.36
C GLU A 87 5.61 -1.76 15.67
N ASN A 88 6.47 -0.85 15.17
CA ASN A 88 6.28 0.59 15.37
C ASN A 88 5.10 1.11 14.57
N ALA A 89 4.90 0.64 13.33
CA ALA A 89 3.74 1.01 12.53
C ALA A 89 2.43 0.59 13.22
N VAL A 90 2.35 -0.65 13.70
CA VAL A 90 1.19 -1.16 14.45
C VAL A 90 0.97 -0.39 15.75
N ALA A 91 2.03 -0.03 16.47
CA ALA A 91 1.92 0.76 17.70
C ALA A 91 1.34 2.17 17.41
N GLU A 92 1.84 2.84 16.36
CA GLU A 92 1.33 4.15 15.95
C GLU A 92 -0.10 4.07 15.39
N ALA A 93 -0.42 3.01 14.64
CA ALA A 93 -1.78 2.78 14.15
C ALA A 93 -2.80 2.61 15.30
N ARG A 94 -2.46 1.83 16.32
CA ARG A 94 -3.28 1.68 17.53
C ARG A 94 -3.46 3.01 18.28
N ARG A 95 -2.38 3.78 18.38
CA ARG A 95 -2.41 5.09 19.00
C ARG A 95 -3.30 6.08 18.22
N LEU A 96 -3.17 6.10 16.89
CA LEU A 96 -4.01 6.92 16.03
C LEU A 96 -5.49 6.58 16.19
N ALA A 97 -5.86 5.29 16.14
CA ALA A 97 -7.23 4.85 16.30
C ALA A 97 -7.81 5.23 17.67
N ALA A 98 -7.03 5.04 18.75
CA ALA A 98 -7.43 5.43 20.11
C ALA A 98 -7.65 6.95 20.24
N ASP A 99 -6.73 7.76 19.72
CA ASP A 99 -6.82 9.23 19.78
C ASP A 99 -7.97 9.77 18.92
N ALA A 100 -8.28 9.10 17.80
CA ALA A 100 -9.40 9.43 16.93
C ALA A 100 -10.75 8.86 17.42
N GLY A 101 -10.76 8.03 18.48
CA GLY A 101 -11.95 7.40 19.03
C GLY A 101 -12.63 6.39 18.09
N VAL A 102 -11.85 5.73 17.23
CA VAL A 102 -12.34 4.74 16.25
C VAL A 102 -11.90 3.35 16.66
N ASP A 103 -12.84 2.41 16.68
CA ASP A 103 -12.57 1.02 17.02
C ASP A 103 -12.02 0.26 15.81
N VAL A 104 -10.74 -0.08 15.86
CA VAL A 104 -10.02 -0.82 14.81
C VAL A 104 -9.05 -1.80 15.46
N GLU A 105 -9.06 -3.02 14.99
CA GLU A 105 -8.08 -4.03 15.38
C GLU A 105 -6.82 -3.94 14.53
N PHE A 106 -5.64 -4.07 15.17
CA PHE A 106 -4.35 -4.13 14.47
C PHE A 106 -3.55 -5.35 14.90
N VAL A 107 -3.07 -6.12 13.92
CA VAL A 107 -2.28 -7.33 14.11
C VAL A 107 -0.87 -7.10 13.56
N GLN A 108 0.15 -7.41 14.36
CA GLN A 108 1.53 -7.40 13.87
C GLN A 108 1.87 -8.77 13.30
N ALA A 109 2.04 -8.84 12.00
CA ALA A 109 2.53 -10.03 11.29
C ALA A 109 3.06 -9.67 9.90
N ASP A 110 3.90 -10.53 9.36
CA ASP A 110 4.24 -10.48 7.94
C ASP A 110 2.98 -10.82 7.12
N VAL A 111 2.76 -10.10 6.03
CA VAL A 111 1.60 -10.34 5.16
C VAL A 111 1.56 -11.77 4.60
N ARG A 112 2.71 -12.41 4.43
CA ARG A 112 2.82 -13.80 3.99
C ARG A 112 2.22 -14.80 4.99
N ASP A 113 2.22 -14.43 6.28
CA ASP A 113 1.66 -15.21 7.37
C ASP A 113 0.24 -14.76 7.74
N ALA A 114 -0.35 -13.80 7.01
CA ALA A 114 -1.64 -13.20 7.38
C ALA A 114 -2.77 -14.24 7.50
N ALA A 115 -2.78 -15.26 6.67
CA ALA A 115 -3.79 -16.33 6.73
C ALA A 115 -3.61 -17.29 7.93
N ASP A 116 -2.49 -17.22 8.65
CA ASP A 116 -2.25 -17.99 9.88
C ASP A 116 -2.66 -17.22 11.15
N VAL A 117 -2.73 -15.90 11.07
CA VAL A 117 -3.05 -15.01 12.22
C VAL A 117 -4.40 -14.34 12.09
N LEU A 118 -4.97 -14.26 10.91
CA LEU A 118 -6.32 -13.73 10.65
C LEU A 118 -7.28 -14.88 10.28
N PRO A 119 -8.58 -14.72 10.56
CA PRO A 119 -9.55 -15.77 10.28
C PRO A 119 -9.74 -15.97 8.77
N ARG A 120 -9.36 -17.15 8.27
CA ARG A 120 -9.49 -17.56 6.87
C ARG A 120 -10.94 -17.56 6.41
N GLY A 121 -11.17 -17.20 5.15
CA GLY A 121 -12.48 -17.28 4.51
C GLY A 121 -13.56 -16.42 5.15
N SER A 122 -13.19 -15.35 5.84
CA SER A 122 -14.11 -14.58 6.66
C SER A 122 -14.25 -13.11 6.31
N PHE A 123 -13.42 -12.60 5.40
CA PHE A 123 -13.45 -11.19 5.02
C PHE A 123 -14.29 -10.97 3.76
N ASP A 124 -15.17 -9.97 3.80
CA ASP A 124 -15.95 -9.52 2.65
C ASP A 124 -15.12 -8.66 1.71
N LEU A 125 -14.06 -8.02 2.27
CA LEU A 125 -13.12 -7.19 1.55
C LEU A 125 -11.69 -7.45 2.07
N VAL A 126 -10.76 -7.66 1.15
CA VAL A 126 -9.33 -7.47 1.40
C VAL A 126 -8.92 -6.20 0.68
N TYR A 127 -8.31 -5.28 1.41
CA TYR A 127 -7.82 -4.01 0.89
C TYR A 127 -6.29 -3.95 1.00
N THR A 128 -5.63 -3.44 -0.03
CA THR A 128 -4.20 -3.13 -0.03
C THR A 128 -4.03 -1.73 -0.65
N GLY A 129 -3.40 -0.84 0.10
CA GLY A 129 -3.10 0.51 -0.35
C GLY A 129 -1.88 0.56 -1.28
N ILE A 130 -1.63 1.72 -1.87
CA ILE A 130 -0.56 1.94 -2.84
C ILE A 130 0.83 1.89 -2.17
N GLY A 131 1.82 1.30 -2.86
CA GLY A 131 3.21 1.18 -2.40
C GLY A 131 3.46 -0.05 -1.52
N ALA A 132 2.68 -1.11 -1.66
CA ALA A 132 2.75 -2.30 -0.84
C ALA A 132 3.43 -3.49 -1.53
N LEU A 133 3.15 -3.73 -2.80
CA LEU A 133 3.61 -4.93 -3.50
C LEU A 133 5.11 -4.96 -3.77
N CYS A 134 5.75 -3.80 -3.92
CA CYS A 134 7.19 -3.71 -4.16
C CYS A 134 8.04 -4.25 -2.98
N TRP A 135 7.47 -4.44 -1.82
CA TRP A 135 8.14 -5.01 -0.64
C TRP A 135 8.07 -6.54 -0.58
N LEU A 136 7.42 -7.19 -1.54
CA LEU A 136 7.12 -8.62 -1.51
C LEU A 136 7.97 -9.38 -2.52
N PRO A 137 8.60 -10.50 -2.12
CA PRO A 137 9.43 -11.31 -3.01
C PRO A 137 8.63 -12.14 -4.02
N SER A 138 7.31 -12.35 -3.78
CA SER A 138 6.46 -13.18 -4.64
C SER A 138 5.02 -12.71 -4.66
N ILE A 139 4.57 -12.29 -5.81
CA ILE A 139 3.17 -11.90 -6.03
C ILE A 139 2.22 -13.11 -5.97
N SER A 140 2.71 -14.29 -6.31
CA SER A 140 1.91 -15.53 -6.24
C SER A 140 1.60 -15.93 -4.80
N GLU A 141 2.54 -15.73 -3.86
CA GLU A 141 2.31 -15.96 -2.43
C GLU A 141 1.28 -14.98 -1.88
N TRP A 142 1.44 -13.69 -2.17
CA TRP A 142 0.49 -12.65 -1.76
C TRP A 142 -0.92 -12.92 -2.29
N ALA A 143 -1.07 -13.28 -3.56
CA ALA A 143 -2.37 -13.63 -4.13
C ALA A 143 -3.00 -14.86 -3.45
N GLY A 144 -2.18 -15.80 -3.00
CA GLY A 144 -2.61 -16.95 -2.18
C GLY A 144 -3.21 -16.49 -0.86
N VAL A 145 -2.52 -15.62 -0.12
CA VAL A 145 -2.99 -15.04 1.14
C VAL A 145 -4.30 -14.30 0.96
N VAL A 146 -4.41 -13.45 -0.05
CA VAL A 146 -5.66 -12.74 -0.38
C VAL A 146 -6.81 -13.71 -0.58
N ALA A 147 -6.60 -14.76 -1.39
CA ALA A 147 -7.62 -15.75 -1.66
C ALA A 147 -8.03 -16.55 -0.40
N GLU A 148 -7.09 -16.84 0.50
CA GLU A 148 -7.36 -17.55 1.74
C GLU A 148 -8.15 -16.72 2.74
N LEU A 149 -7.92 -15.43 2.81
CA LEU A 149 -8.62 -14.51 3.72
C LEU A 149 -10.05 -14.21 3.27
N LEU A 150 -10.28 -14.09 1.96
CA LEU A 150 -11.59 -13.74 1.41
C LEU A 150 -12.64 -14.84 1.66
N ALA A 151 -13.82 -14.44 2.10
CA ALA A 151 -15.03 -15.27 2.07
C ALA A 151 -15.42 -15.59 0.62
N PRO A 152 -16.19 -16.67 0.36
CA PRO A 152 -16.80 -16.89 -0.95
C PRO A 152 -17.62 -15.66 -1.36
N GLY A 153 -17.37 -15.11 -2.55
CA GLY A 153 -17.97 -13.87 -3.02
C GLY A 153 -17.37 -12.58 -2.45
N GLY A 154 -16.40 -12.69 -1.52
CA GLY A 154 -15.63 -11.55 -1.03
C GLY A 154 -14.74 -10.95 -2.11
N THR A 155 -14.38 -9.68 -1.96
CA THR A 155 -13.69 -8.89 -2.98
C THR A 155 -12.31 -8.43 -2.52
N LEU A 156 -11.35 -8.43 -3.43
CA LEU A 156 -10.11 -7.66 -3.32
C LEU A 156 -10.33 -6.27 -3.90
N HIS A 157 -9.81 -5.26 -3.21
CA HIS A 157 -9.52 -3.94 -3.78
C HIS A 157 -8.06 -3.62 -3.53
N ILE A 158 -7.32 -3.37 -4.58
CA ILE A 158 -5.94 -2.88 -4.51
C ILE A 158 -5.76 -1.72 -5.48
N ARG A 159 -5.15 -0.64 -4.99
CA ARG A 159 -4.49 0.36 -5.81
C ARG A 159 -2.99 0.27 -5.60
N GLU A 160 -2.21 0.27 -6.67
CA GLU A 160 -0.75 0.15 -6.59
C GLU A 160 -0.05 1.03 -7.63
N GLY A 161 1.22 1.39 -7.37
CA GLY A 161 2.09 2.01 -8.34
C GLY A 161 2.27 1.12 -9.57
N HIS A 162 2.19 1.71 -10.78
CA HIS A 162 2.27 0.90 -11.98
C HIS A 162 3.69 0.32 -12.14
N PRO A 163 3.84 -0.96 -12.54
CA PRO A 163 5.16 -1.58 -12.73
C PRO A 163 6.08 -0.84 -13.68
N VAL A 164 5.54 -0.10 -14.65
CA VAL A 164 6.36 0.74 -15.53
C VAL A 164 6.97 1.92 -14.78
N LEU A 165 6.28 2.48 -13.78
CA LEU A 165 6.82 3.53 -12.93
C LEU A 165 8.00 3.00 -12.10
N TRP A 166 7.84 1.85 -11.47
CA TRP A 166 8.90 1.17 -10.69
C TRP A 166 10.10 0.74 -11.56
N ALA A 167 9.91 0.56 -12.87
CA ALA A 167 10.99 0.26 -13.80
C ALA A 167 11.75 1.52 -14.26
N MET A 168 11.27 2.73 -13.96
CA MET A 168 11.93 3.99 -14.29
C MET A 168 13.02 4.31 -13.28
N ASN A 169 14.05 5.02 -13.76
CA ASN A 169 15.07 5.63 -12.91
C ASN A 169 14.87 7.15 -12.91
N GLU A 170 14.56 7.71 -11.77
CA GLU A 170 14.32 9.14 -11.59
C GLU A 170 15.59 10.00 -11.79
N ASP A 171 16.78 9.43 -11.65
CA ASP A 171 18.05 10.12 -11.86
C ASP A 171 18.41 10.27 -13.36
N LEU A 172 17.75 9.49 -14.22
CA LEU A 172 18.02 9.53 -15.66
C LEU A 172 17.10 10.55 -16.38
N PRO A 173 17.55 11.14 -17.48
CA PRO A 173 16.73 12.07 -18.25
C PRO A 173 15.47 11.42 -18.84
N GLY A 174 14.36 12.15 -18.86
CA GLY A 174 13.10 11.71 -19.44
C GLY A 174 12.45 10.55 -18.68
N LEU A 175 11.73 9.68 -19.36
CA LEU A 175 11.08 8.49 -18.82
C LEU A 175 11.93 7.26 -19.16
N SER A 176 13.06 7.11 -18.48
CA SER A 176 14.05 6.08 -18.79
C SER A 176 13.85 4.83 -17.97
N LEU A 177 13.57 3.70 -18.61
CA LEU A 177 13.52 2.40 -17.97
C LEU A 177 14.94 1.90 -17.69
N ALA A 178 15.25 1.57 -16.43
CA ALA A 178 16.56 1.11 -16.00
C ALA A 178 16.48 -0.09 -15.04
N PHE A 179 15.32 -0.36 -14.49
CA PHE A 179 15.10 -1.45 -13.54
C PHE A 179 14.22 -2.55 -14.13
N PRO A 180 14.27 -3.79 -13.60
CA PRO A 180 13.43 -4.88 -14.07
C PRO A 180 11.94 -4.54 -13.96
N TYR A 181 11.18 -4.84 -15.02
CA TYR A 181 9.72 -4.74 -15.04
C TYR A 181 9.04 -6.03 -14.52
N PHE A 182 9.69 -7.17 -14.70
CA PHE A 182 9.18 -8.49 -14.29
C PHE A 182 9.76 -8.90 -12.94
N GLU A 183 9.01 -9.71 -12.18
CA GLU A 183 9.45 -10.28 -10.92
C GLU A 183 10.82 -10.97 -11.06
N GLN A 184 11.74 -10.67 -10.15
CA GLN A 184 13.07 -11.23 -10.10
C GLN A 184 13.26 -12.02 -8.81
N THR A 185 14.05 -13.10 -8.86
CA THR A 185 14.41 -13.87 -7.66
C THR A 185 15.29 -13.04 -6.71
N ILE A 186 16.15 -12.19 -7.28
CA ILE A 186 17.04 -11.30 -6.53
C ILE A 186 16.44 -9.89 -6.56
N PRO A 187 16.18 -9.27 -5.38
CA PRO A 187 15.62 -7.92 -5.33
C PRO A 187 16.59 -6.85 -5.82
N LEU A 188 16.07 -5.67 -6.11
CA LEU A 188 16.86 -4.45 -6.11
C LEU A 188 17.25 -4.11 -4.68
N GLU A 189 18.49 -3.73 -4.49
CA GLU A 189 19.03 -3.26 -3.20
C GLU A 189 19.18 -1.74 -3.26
N TRP A 190 18.67 -1.07 -2.24
CA TRP A 190 18.80 0.37 -2.05
C TRP A 190 19.52 0.66 -0.74
N ASP A 191 20.29 1.72 -0.69
CA ASP A 191 20.93 2.25 0.52
C ASP A 191 20.65 3.77 0.55
N ASP A 192 19.52 4.14 1.18
CA ASP A 192 19.01 5.50 1.21
C ASP A 192 18.64 5.89 2.65
N ASP A 193 19.20 7.00 3.12
CA ASP A 193 18.97 7.54 4.45
C ASP A 193 17.79 8.52 4.54
N GLY A 194 17.05 8.69 3.42
CA GLY A 194 15.88 9.55 3.30
C GLY A 194 14.54 8.82 3.45
N THR A 195 13.50 9.62 3.52
CA THR A 195 12.10 9.21 3.39
C THR A 195 11.32 10.35 2.75
N TYR A 196 10.11 10.08 2.24
CA TYR A 196 9.27 11.07 1.56
C TYR A 196 8.51 12.04 2.49
N VAL A 197 8.88 12.10 3.77
CA VAL A 197 8.48 13.16 4.69
C VAL A 197 9.70 13.95 5.14
N GLU A 198 9.51 15.20 5.56
CA GLU A 198 10.59 15.99 6.14
C GLU A 198 11.07 15.35 7.45
N VAL A 199 12.37 15.17 7.58
CA VAL A 199 12.99 14.55 8.75
C VAL A 199 14.11 15.42 9.31
N ALA A 200 14.22 15.47 10.64
CA ALA A 200 15.28 16.24 11.32
C ALA A 200 16.66 15.54 11.28
N ALA A 201 16.70 14.24 11.02
CA ALA A 201 17.91 13.44 10.95
C ALA A 201 17.72 12.29 9.95
N PRO A 202 18.82 11.85 9.29
CA PRO A 202 18.77 10.71 8.37
C PRO A 202 18.39 9.41 9.09
N LEU A 203 17.82 8.46 8.33
CA LEU A 203 17.55 7.11 8.79
C LEU A 203 18.86 6.39 9.12
N LYS A 204 18.82 5.49 10.10
CA LYS A 204 19.94 4.60 10.46
C LYS A 204 19.85 3.26 9.74
N SER A 205 18.62 2.77 9.55
CA SER A 205 18.30 1.55 8.81
C SER A 205 18.08 1.89 7.34
N THR A 206 19.18 2.14 6.60
CA THR A 206 19.18 2.71 5.25
C THR A 206 18.91 1.68 4.16
N ARG A 207 19.23 0.39 4.45
CA ARG A 207 19.16 -0.66 3.44
C ARG A 207 17.75 -1.19 3.29
N THR A 208 17.26 -1.23 2.03
CA THR A 208 15.99 -1.81 1.64
C THR A 208 16.13 -2.71 0.42
N TYR A 209 15.14 -3.59 0.25
CA TYR A 209 15.07 -4.56 -0.84
C TYR A 209 13.68 -4.53 -1.46
N GLU A 210 13.64 -4.35 -2.77
CA GLU A 210 12.40 -4.18 -3.51
C GLU A 210 12.32 -5.11 -4.73
N TRP A 211 11.09 -5.50 -5.06
CA TRP A 211 10.76 -6.29 -6.24
C TRP A 211 9.75 -5.54 -7.08
N ASN A 212 9.88 -5.65 -8.39
CA ASN A 212 8.82 -5.22 -9.29
C ASN A 212 8.04 -6.46 -9.74
N HIS A 213 6.73 -6.28 -9.94
CA HIS A 213 5.82 -7.33 -10.40
C HIS A 213 5.05 -6.79 -11.58
N SER A 214 5.20 -7.38 -12.76
CA SER A 214 4.46 -6.92 -13.93
C SER A 214 2.96 -7.03 -13.72
N LEU A 215 2.20 -6.16 -14.36
CA LEU A 215 0.73 -6.21 -14.29
C LEU A 215 0.17 -7.57 -14.74
N GLY A 216 0.84 -8.20 -15.73
CA GLY A 216 0.48 -9.54 -16.19
C GLY A 216 0.70 -10.63 -15.13
N GLU A 217 1.80 -10.56 -14.36
CA GLU A 217 2.07 -11.48 -13.25
C GLU A 217 1.04 -11.32 -12.13
N ILE A 218 0.72 -10.08 -11.76
CA ILE A 218 -0.29 -9.77 -10.72
C ILE A 218 -1.65 -10.33 -11.11
N VAL A 219 -2.13 -10.00 -12.30
CA VAL A 219 -3.44 -10.48 -12.80
C VAL A 219 -3.46 -12.00 -12.88
N THR A 220 -2.40 -12.61 -13.41
CA THR A 220 -2.31 -14.07 -13.54
C THR A 220 -2.32 -14.75 -12.18
N ALA A 221 -1.58 -14.22 -11.20
CA ALA A 221 -1.55 -14.77 -9.84
C ALA A 221 -2.95 -14.75 -9.19
N LEU A 222 -3.70 -13.66 -9.32
CA LEU A 222 -5.07 -13.57 -8.81
C LEU A 222 -6.01 -14.59 -9.48
N LEU A 223 -5.96 -14.70 -10.82
CA LEU A 223 -6.77 -15.66 -11.58
C LEU A 223 -6.45 -17.10 -11.19
N GLN A 224 -5.17 -17.46 -11.01
CA GLN A 224 -4.73 -18.79 -10.59
C GLN A 224 -5.20 -19.18 -9.18
N ARG A 225 -5.50 -18.19 -8.33
CA ARG A 225 -6.06 -18.38 -6.98
C ARG A 225 -7.58 -18.35 -6.93
N GLY A 226 -8.25 -18.39 -8.08
CA GLY A 226 -9.71 -18.44 -8.17
C GLY A 226 -10.40 -17.10 -7.93
N LEU A 227 -9.69 -15.99 -8.11
CA LEU A 227 -10.30 -14.67 -8.13
C LEU A 227 -10.67 -14.32 -9.57
N ARG A 228 -11.90 -13.90 -9.78
CA ARG A 228 -12.35 -13.33 -11.06
C ARG A 228 -12.06 -11.84 -11.07
N LEU A 229 -11.39 -11.38 -12.10
CA LEU A 229 -11.15 -9.96 -12.29
C LEU A 229 -12.46 -9.25 -12.65
N ASP A 230 -12.85 -8.26 -11.86
CA ASP A 230 -14.06 -7.46 -12.10
C ASP A 230 -13.69 -6.12 -12.75
N THR A 231 -12.57 -5.53 -12.36
CA THR A 231 -12.13 -4.22 -12.85
C THR A 231 -10.62 -4.15 -12.85
N LEU A 232 -10.05 -3.58 -13.90
CA LEU A 232 -8.68 -3.11 -14.00
C LEU A 232 -8.72 -1.72 -14.61
N VAL A 233 -8.27 -0.72 -13.87
CA VAL A 233 -8.17 0.67 -14.32
C VAL A 233 -6.75 1.14 -14.12
N GLU A 234 -6.14 1.68 -15.16
CA GLU A 234 -4.85 2.34 -15.09
C GLU A 234 -5.07 3.85 -14.95
N HIS A 235 -4.24 4.50 -14.12
CA HIS A 235 -4.34 5.92 -13.81
C HIS A 235 -3.06 6.65 -14.21
N ASP A 236 -3.19 7.90 -14.60
CA ASP A 236 -2.10 8.79 -14.99
C ASP A 236 -1.54 9.61 -13.81
N SER A 237 -1.74 9.12 -12.58
CA SER A 237 -1.33 9.80 -11.35
C SER A 237 -0.96 8.85 -10.22
N VAL A 238 -0.23 9.41 -9.22
CA VAL A 238 0.13 8.78 -7.94
C VAL A 238 0.07 9.81 -6.82
N PRO A 239 -0.08 9.41 -5.53
CA PRO A 239 -0.21 10.34 -4.42
C PRO A 239 1.11 10.97 -3.92
N TRP A 240 2.22 10.76 -4.60
CA TRP A 240 3.53 11.38 -4.30
C TRP A 240 4.25 11.81 -5.57
N GLU A 241 5.27 12.66 -5.45
CA GLU A 241 6.13 13.06 -6.57
C GLU A 241 7.13 11.95 -6.90
N ALA A 242 6.69 10.93 -7.65
CA ALA A 242 7.49 9.76 -7.97
C ALA A 242 8.67 10.04 -8.93
N LEU A 243 8.61 11.13 -9.68
CA LEU A 243 9.66 11.57 -10.59
C LEU A 243 9.95 13.06 -10.29
N PRO A 244 10.88 13.35 -9.38
CA PRO A 244 11.12 14.71 -8.87
C PRO A 244 11.38 15.73 -9.98
N GLY A 245 10.71 16.88 -9.89
CA GLY A 245 10.81 17.97 -10.87
C GLY A 245 10.14 17.71 -12.22
N ARG A 246 9.47 16.56 -12.42
CA ARG A 246 8.77 16.22 -13.66
C ARG A 246 7.26 16.08 -13.49
N MET A 247 6.79 16.23 -12.26
CA MET A 247 5.38 16.04 -11.92
C MET A 247 4.76 17.32 -11.40
N THR A 248 3.46 17.44 -11.56
CA THR A 248 2.65 18.54 -11.04
C THR A 248 1.57 18.00 -10.11
N LEU A 249 1.45 18.59 -8.94
CA LEU A 249 0.37 18.31 -7.99
C LEU A 249 -0.95 18.84 -8.55
N ARG A 250 -1.93 17.95 -8.68
CA ARG A 250 -3.31 18.27 -9.09
C ARG A 250 -4.17 18.67 -7.89
N SER A 251 -5.30 19.29 -8.15
CA SER A 251 -6.27 19.74 -7.11
C SER A 251 -6.87 18.59 -6.29
N ASN A 252 -6.80 17.35 -6.76
CA ASN A 252 -7.27 16.15 -6.05
C ASN A 252 -6.20 15.53 -5.13
N GLY A 253 -5.01 16.15 -5.00
CA GLY A 253 -3.91 15.64 -4.19
C GLY A 253 -2.99 14.64 -4.89
N GLU A 254 -3.21 14.40 -6.19
CA GLU A 254 -2.42 13.46 -6.98
C GLU A 254 -1.36 14.18 -7.82
N TYR A 255 -0.20 13.54 -7.99
CA TYR A 255 0.85 13.99 -8.90
C TYR A 255 0.71 13.30 -10.26
N ALA A 256 0.88 14.05 -11.33
CA ALA A 256 0.92 13.56 -12.70
C ALA A 256 2.08 14.20 -13.46
N LEU A 257 2.52 13.58 -14.54
CA LEU A 257 3.56 14.15 -15.39
C LEU A 257 3.15 15.54 -15.87
N THR A 258 4.06 16.49 -15.73
CA THR A 258 3.83 17.89 -16.17
C THR A 258 3.73 17.96 -17.68
N GLU A 259 4.64 17.25 -18.37
CA GLU A 259 4.63 17.13 -19.82
C GLU A 259 4.05 15.77 -20.21
N GLN A 260 3.12 15.74 -21.17
CA GLN A 260 2.50 14.53 -21.71
C GLN A 260 1.89 13.63 -20.62
N PRO A 261 0.95 14.10 -19.80
CA PRO A 261 0.45 13.38 -18.62
C PRO A 261 -0.16 12.01 -18.93
N SER A 262 -0.56 11.75 -20.18
CA SER A 262 -1.18 10.49 -20.60
C SER A 262 -0.22 9.55 -21.34
N VAL A 263 1.09 9.77 -21.27
CA VAL A 263 2.06 8.98 -22.06
C VAL A 263 2.31 7.59 -21.48
N VAL A 264 2.21 7.45 -20.16
CA VAL A 264 2.36 6.19 -19.44
C VAL A 264 1.39 6.15 -18.26
N PRO A 265 0.93 4.97 -17.82
CA PRO A 265 0.23 4.81 -16.57
C PRO A 265 1.21 4.96 -15.39
N LEU A 266 0.75 5.56 -14.31
CA LEU A 266 1.55 5.77 -13.09
C LEU A 266 1.06 4.93 -11.91
N SER A 267 -0.24 4.60 -11.88
CA SER A 267 -0.81 3.65 -10.94
C SER A 267 -1.93 2.84 -11.60
N TYR A 268 -2.41 1.82 -10.89
CA TYR A 268 -3.56 1.04 -11.34
C TYR A 268 -4.43 0.63 -10.15
N THR A 269 -5.72 0.38 -10.41
CA THR A 269 -6.65 -0.23 -9.45
C THR A 269 -7.16 -1.55 -10.01
N ILE A 270 -7.07 -2.61 -9.20
CA ILE A 270 -7.69 -3.90 -9.46
C ILE A 270 -8.81 -4.14 -8.45
N ARG A 271 -9.96 -4.58 -8.95
CA ARG A 271 -10.98 -5.27 -8.14
C ARG A 271 -11.16 -6.68 -8.67
N ALA A 272 -11.19 -7.63 -7.75
CA ALA A 272 -11.40 -9.03 -8.08
C ALA A 272 -12.29 -9.70 -7.04
N THR A 273 -13.16 -10.62 -7.47
CA THR A 273 -14.06 -11.34 -6.58
C THR A 273 -13.62 -12.80 -6.47
N LYS A 274 -13.55 -13.33 -5.25
CA LYS A 274 -13.34 -14.76 -5.03
C LYS A 274 -14.54 -15.56 -5.53
N VAL A 275 -14.29 -16.41 -6.50
CA VAL A 275 -15.32 -17.31 -7.03
C VAL A 275 -15.67 -18.35 -5.96
N ALA A 276 -16.97 -18.66 -5.82
CA ALA A 276 -17.49 -19.61 -4.85
C ALA A 276 -17.01 -21.04 -5.10
#